data_0b54ee27670c647ce23938c1336e5c4c
#
_entry.id   0b54ee27670c647ce23938c1336e5c4c
#
_cell.length_a   1.000
_cell.length_b   1.000
_cell.length_c   1.000
_cell.angle_alpha   90.00
_cell.angle_beta   90.00
_cell.angle_gamma   90.00
#
_symmetry.space_group_name_H-M   'P 1'
#
loop_
_entity.id
_entity.type
_entity.pdbx_description
1 polymer ?
#
loop_
_entity_poly.entity_id
_entity_poly.type
_entity_poly.pdbx_seq_one_letter_code
_entity_poly.pdbx_strand_id
1 'polypeptide(L)'
;MKRYICSIIICLVVLLSIGTYYVKVASSASGLPTYTIKTIEGSDKELDSVRVHAALEVGNFYEPLMIDSNRNTNIRGRSFWSDEFDYRIERLVSEHRSFMRGKDVIDSFYEDADFLAYASLNNEYTKSGKMNAEFDVALLDKKDEDETSFRIAVPDQGRFMNTEVWDVQLIHSKLQVLTMNDVDSNDDKQTKEVHLYTIDLAKKEVVSDRTLVSETFTYPDQVEFNIPVDISPSQPNNMILFSIIKGVTHEEGDYEEKPKDSKLLSYQYDTEKLTTIKGAKKESLNLDIARSGYTDGKNLYAIDGTSGKYHLKTFDLSSEALTNDMELDLAFNKRDENFVAIKNGRVYFLVGNRREKETLTNDPAQLLIADLKTGKTLYKGETVRHAADKKNDQKIGFYISNLEVK
;
A
#
# COMPACT_ATOMS: atom_id res chain seq x y z
N MET A 1 44.11 -23.89 28.17
CA MET A 1 43.80 -23.89 26.74
C MET A 1 42.69 -24.83 26.34
N LYS A 2 42.55 -26.05 26.84
CA LYS A 2 41.47 -27.01 26.48
C LYS A 2 40.04 -26.47 26.73
N ARG A 3 39.85 -25.56 27.69
CA ARG A 3 38.54 -25.03 28.09
C ARG A 3 37.88 -24.09 27.07
N TYR A 4 38.66 -23.49 26.13
CA TYR A 4 38.18 -22.55 25.15
C TYR A 4 38.11 -23.12 23.71
N ILE A 5 38.59 -24.35 23.52
CA ILE A 5 38.65 -24.99 22.20
C ILE A 5 37.25 -25.13 21.58
N CYS A 6 36.26 -25.53 22.37
CA CYS A 6 34.88 -25.65 21.89
C CYS A 6 34.29 -24.30 21.46
N SER A 7 34.55 -23.24 22.24
CA SER A 7 34.08 -21.88 21.90
C SER A 7 34.73 -21.35 20.62
N ILE A 8 36.02 -21.62 20.45
CA ILE A 8 36.76 -21.22 19.22
C ILE A 8 36.22 -21.99 18.00
N ILE A 9 35.94 -23.28 18.15
CA ILE A 9 35.36 -24.09 17.04
C ILE A 9 33.98 -23.58 16.68
N ILE A 10 33.12 -23.27 17.66
CA ILE A 10 31.79 -22.70 17.42
C ILE A 10 31.90 -21.35 16.68
N CYS A 11 32.77 -20.48 17.15
CA CYS A 11 32.99 -19.19 16.47
C CYS A 11 33.49 -19.37 15.03
N LEU A 12 34.41 -20.31 14.77
CA LEU A 12 34.88 -20.59 13.44
C LEU A 12 33.79 -21.19 12.54
N VAL A 13 32.96 -22.10 13.05
CA VAL A 13 31.81 -22.65 12.29
C VAL A 13 30.81 -21.56 11.95
N VAL A 14 30.48 -20.68 12.88
CA VAL A 14 29.58 -19.53 12.66
C VAL A 14 30.16 -18.59 11.61
N LEU A 15 31.43 -18.21 11.72
CA LEU A 15 32.09 -17.34 10.75
C LEU A 15 32.16 -17.96 9.35
N LEU A 16 32.47 -19.25 9.24
CA LEU A 16 32.48 -19.96 7.97
C LEU A 16 31.07 -20.08 7.38
N SER A 17 30.08 -20.36 8.21
CA SER A 17 28.67 -20.44 7.76
C SER A 17 28.19 -19.09 7.24
N ILE A 18 28.42 -18.00 7.98
CA ILE A 18 28.11 -16.64 7.58
C ILE A 18 28.88 -16.27 6.32
N GLY A 19 30.19 -16.53 6.28
CA GLY A 19 31.05 -16.24 5.14
C GLY A 19 30.60 -16.95 3.85
N THR A 20 30.31 -18.28 3.95
CA THR A 20 29.81 -19.05 2.81
C THR A 20 28.43 -18.60 2.36
N TYR A 21 27.56 -18.20 3.29
CA TYR A 21 26.27 -17.60 2.97
C TYR A 21 26.43 -16.31 2.17
N TYR A 22 27.26 -15.37 2.64
CA TYR A 22 27.49 -14.11 1.93
C TYR A 22 28.16 -14.29 0.55
N VAL A 23 29.11 -15.21 0.44
CA VAL A 23 29.73 -15.55 -0.86
C VAL A 23 28.72 -16.15 -1.82
N LYS A 24 27.84 -17.05 -1.34
CA LYS A 24 26.80 -17.68 -2.14
C LYS A 24 25.75 -16.66 -2.58
N VAL A 25 25.31 -15.78 -1.69
CA VAL A 25 24.39 -14.67 -2.01
C VAL A 25 25.01 -13.70 -3.01
N ALA A 26 26.26 -13.33 -2.83
CA ALA A 26 26.98 -12.45 -3.78
C ALA A 26 27.15 -13.09 -5.15
N SER A 27 27.44 -14.41 -5.21
CA SER A 27 27.62 -15.12 -6.48
C SER A 27 26.31 -15.41 -7.21
N SER A 28 25.21 -15.69 -6.49
CA SER A 28 23.89 -15.87 -7.11
C SER A 28 23.36 -14.61 -7.75
N ALA A 29 23.80 -13.48 -7.27
CA ALA A 29 23.41 -12.18 -7.75
C ALA A 29 24.08 -11.73 -9.05
N SER A 30 25.30 -12.18 -9.32
CA SER A 30 25.98 -11.81 -10.56
C SER A 30 25.36 -12.46 -11.81
N GLY A 31 24.43 -13.41 -11.62
CA GLY A 31 23.72 -14.10 -12.70
C GLY A 31 22.28 -13.61 -12.94
N LEU A 32 21.80 -12.60 -12.22
CA LEU A 32 20.45 -12.08 -12.44
C LEU A 32 20.38 -11.12 -13.62
N PRO A 33 19.28 -11.13 -14.40
CA PRO A 33 19.08 -10.16 -15.46
C PRO A 33 18.97 -8.74 -14.92
N THR A 34 19.34 -7.78 -15.73
CA THR A 34 19.07 -6.37 -15.49
C THR A 34 17.94 -5.88 -16.38
N TYR A 35 17.27 -4.81 -15.98
CA TYR A 35 16.14 -4.26 -16.70
C TYR A 35 16.35 -2.76 -16.93
N THR A 36 15.92 -2.26 -18.08
CA THR A 36 15.86 -0.83 -18.39
C THR A 36 14.49 -0.49 -18.93
N ILE A 37 14.12 0.79 -18.89
CA ILE A 37 12.95 1.28 -19.60
C ILE A 37 13.41 1.79 -20.96
N LYS A 38 12.87 1.20 -22.02
CA LYS A 38 13.13 1.62 -23.39
C LYS A 38 12.01 2.55 -23.83
N THR A 39 12.36 3.74 -24.26
CA THR A 39 11.43 4.71 -24.82
C THR A 39 10.87 4.24 -26.15
N ILE A 40 9.54 4.24 -26.26
CA ILE A 40 8.79 4.00 -27.50
C ILE A 40 8.40 5.33 -28.11
N GLU A 41 7.90 6.27 -27.28
CA GLU A 41 7.41 7.58 -27.70
C GLU A 41 7.66 8.61 -26.59
N GLY A 42 7.88 9.88 -26.96
CA GLY A 42 8.04 10.98 -26.02
C GLY A 42 9.49 11.29 -25.67
N SER A 43 9.68 11.95 -24.53
CA SER A 43 11.00 12.41 -24.08
C SER A 43 11.46 11.64 -22.85
N ASP A 44 12.70 11.15 -22.84
CA ASP A 44 13.33 10.47 -21.70
C ASP A 44 13.38 11.33 -20.43
N LYS A 45 13.27 12.65 -20.57
CA LYS A 45 13.18 13.57 -19.42
C LYS A 45 11.96 13.32 -18.52
N GLU A 46 10.91 12.75 -19.09
CA GLU A 46 9.72 12.38 -18.31
C GLU A 46 10.01 11.25 -17.32
N LEU A 47 11.05 10.45 -17.56
CA LEU A 47 11.49 9.38 -16.68
C LEU A 47 12.32 9.85 -15.48
N ASP A 48 12.83 11.07 -15.48
CA ASP A 48 13.76 11.53 -14.43
C ASP A 48 13.15 11.49 -13.02
N SER A 49 11.83 11.60 -12.94
CA SER A 49 11.07 11.49 -11.68
C SER A 49 10.53 10.09 -11.39
N VAL A 50 10.64 9.15 -12.34
CA VAL A 50 9.98 7.84 -12.27
C VAL A 50 10.92 6.79 -11.71
N ARG A 51 10.38 5.95 -10.82
CA ARG A 51 10.95 4.69 -10.37
C ARG A 51 9.93 3.59 -10.45
N VAL A 52 10.29 2.50 -11.11
CA VAL A 52 9.49 1.29 -11.15
C VAL A 52 10.06 0.30 -10.15
N HIS A 53 9.24 -0.10 -9.20
CA HIS A 53 9.56 -1.17 -8.27
C HIS A 53 9.06 -2.49 -8.85
N ALA A 54 9.91 -3.49 -8.80
CA ALA A 54 9.64 -4.81 -9.35
C ALA A 54 10.28 -5.88 -8.46
N ALA A 55 9.93 -7.12 -8.69
CA ALA A 55 10.56 -8.27 -8.07
C ALA A 55 10.94 -9.31 -9.13
N LEU A 56 12.09 -9.94 -8.93
CA LEU A 56 12.51 -11.12 -9.68
C LEU A 56 12.19 -12.37 -8.86
N GLU A 57 11.43 -13.27 -9.42
CA GLU A 57 11.19 -14.58 -8.81
C GLU A 57 12.23 -15.58 -9.32
N VAL A 58 13.03 -16.11 -8.41
CA VAL A 58 14.10 -17.07 -8.69
C VAL A 58 13.89 -18.31 -7.82
N GLY A 59 13.23 -19.32 -8.37
CA GLY A 59 12.81 -20.49 -7.59
C GLY A 59 11.79 -20.08 -6.52
N ASN A 60 12.16 -20.20 -5.24
CA ASN A 60 11.30 -19.84 -4.09
C ASN A 60 11.70 -18.49 -3.45
N PHE A 61 12.56 -17.71 -4.11
CA PHE A 61 13.05 -16.45 -3.56
C PHE A 61 12.60 -15.27 -4.43
N TYR A 62 12.35 -14.14 -3.75
CA TYR A 62 12.04 -12.87 -4.38
C TYR A 62 13.22 -11.92 -4.19
N GLU A 63 13.72 -11.37 -5.29
CA GLU A 63 14.77 -10.35 -5.28
C GLU A 63 14.16 -9.02 -5.70
N PRO A 64 14.06 -8.03 -4.81
CA PRO A 64 13.51 -6.73 -5.16
C PRO A 64 14.44 -5.99 -6.13
N LEU A 65 13.82 -5.34 -7.10
CA LEU A 65 14.47 -4.60 -8.17
C LEU A 65 13.85 -3.21 -8.28
N MET A 66 14.69 -2.18 -8.36
CA MET A 66 14.27 -0.83 -8.70
C MET A 66 14.84 -0.42 -10.05
N ILE A 67 14.00 0.06 -10.95
CA ILE A 67 14.36 0.53 -12.28
C ILE A 67 14.08 2.03 -12.34
N ASP A 68 15.12 2.84 -12.55
CA ASP A 68 15.01 4.27 -12.82
C ASP A 68 15.62 4.62 -14.18
N SER A 69 15.53 5.89 -14.60
CA SER A 69 16.01 6.37 -15.90
C SER A 69 17.50 6.13 -16.13
N ASN A 70 18.29 6.01 -15.06
CA ASN A 70 19.74 6.01 -15.14
C ASN A 70 20.40 4.76 -14.57
N ARG A 71 19.69 3.93 -13.80
CA ARG A 71 20.30 2.80 -13.10
C ARG A 71 19.30 1.67 -12.86
N ASN A 72 19.75 0.46 -13.11
CA ASN A 72 19.18 -0.73 -12.50
C ASN A 72 19.84 -0.91 -11.15
N THR A 73 19.08 -0.81 -10.10
CA THR A 73 19.58 -1.10 -8.77
C THR A 73 18.84 -2.31 -8.23
N ASN A 74 19.53 -3.44 -8.17
CA ASN A 74 19.05 -4.55 -7.34
C ASN A 74 19.11 -4.06 -5.89
N ILE A 75 17.96 -3.85 -5.28
CA ILE A 75 17.86 -3.41 -3.88
C ILE A 75 18.10 -4.65 -3.02
N ARG A 76 19.39 -4.97 -2.81
CA ARG A 76 19.74 -6.14 -2.02
C ARG A 76 19.76 -5.87 -0.54
N GLY A 77 19.13 -6.79 0.17
CA GLY A 77 19.60 -7.14 1.52
C GLY A 77 19.27 -6.17 2.63
N ARG A 78 18.27 -5.29 2.50
CA ARG A 78 17.87 -4.44 3.63
C ARG A 78 16.70 -4.96 4.44
N SER A 79 15.91 -5.87 3.90
CA SER A 79 14.84 -6.53 4.69
C SER A 79 14.87 -8.05 4.49
N PHE A 80 15.59 -8.74 5.35
CA PHE A 80 15.53 -10.20 5.47
C PHE A 80 14.21 -10.68 6.11
N TRP A 81 13.39 -9.75 6.64
CA TRP A 81 12.26 -10.05 7.51
C TRP A 81 10.92 -9.48 7.03
N SER A 82 10.85 -8.67 5.97
CA SER A 82 9.59 -8.18 5.43
C SER A 82 9.37 -8.72 4.02
N ASP A 83 8.28 -9.44 3.84
CA ASP A 83 7.82 -9.92 2.52
C ASP A 83 7.26 -8.79 1.66
N GLU A 84 7.00 -7.60 2.24
CA GLU A 84 6.51 -6.42 1.57
C GLU A 84 7.56 -5.31 1.57
N PHE A 85 7.95 -4.92 0.36
CA PHE A 85 8.85 -3.81 0.11
C PHE A 85 8.04 -2.53 -0.11
N ASP A 86 8.05 -1.63 0.87
CA ASP A 86 7.48 -0.29 0.72
C ASP A 86 8.60 0.76 0.68
N TYR A 87 8.78 1.39 -0.48
CA TYR A 87 9.81 2.43 -0.69
C TYR A 87 9.60 3.66 0.20
N ARG A 88 8.35 3.93 0.63
CA ARG A 88 8.01 5.04 1.52
C ARG A 88 8.59 4.78 2.91
N ILE A 89 8.47 3.56 3.39
CA ILE A 89 9.12 3.12 4.64
C ILE A 89 10.64 3.21 4.52
N GLU A 90 11.23 2.81 3.40
CA GLU A 90 12.69 2.93 3.20
C GLU A 90 13.17 4.39 3.24
N ARG A 91 12.41 5.31 2.63
CA ARG A 91 12.70 6.74 2.71
C ARG A 91 12.71 7.20 4.18
N LEU A 92 11.65 6.89 4.93
CA LEU A 92 11.54 7.24 6.35
C LEU A 92 12.69 6.63 7.17
N VAL A 93 13.04 5.37 6.90
CA VAL A 93 14.20 4.72 7.56
C VAL A 93 15.51 5.41 7.22
N SER A 94 15.69 5.90 5.99
CA SER A 94 16.91 6.61 5.61
C SER A 94 17.02 7.98 6.25
N GLU A 95 15.90 8.68 6.43
CA GLU A 95 15.81 10.03 6.97
C GLU A 95 15.74 10.04 8.52
N HIS A 96 15.01 9.09 9.12
CA HIS A 96 14.69 9.07 10.56
C HIS A 96 14.96 7.70 11.21
N ARG A 97 16.17 7.17 11.03
CA ARG A 97 16.53 5.80 11.40
C ARG A 97 16.26 5.40 12.85
N SER A 98 16.46 6.31 13.81
CA SER A 98 16.20 6.04 15.23
C SER A 98 14.71 5.85 15.48
N PHE A 99 13.90 6.77 14.96
CA PHE A 99 12.45 6.79 15.08
C PHE A 99 11.80 5.56 14.43
N MET A 100 12.33 5.13 13.29
CA MET A 100 11.73 4.05 12.47
C MET A 100 11.96 2.64 13.02
N ARG A 101 12.66 2.46 14.13
CA ARG A 101 12.89 1.13 14.70
C ARG A 101 11.59 0.44 15.08
N GLY A 102 11.28 -0.70 14.43
CA GLY A 102 10.09 -1.49 14.67
C GLY A 102 8.79 -0.88 14.13
N LYS A 103 8.90 0.05 13.18
CA LYS A 103 7.78 0.71 12.52
C LYS A 103 7.87 0.46 11.01
N ASP A 104 6.93 -0.31 10.45
CA ASP A 104 6.96 -0.81 9.07
C ASP A 104 5.61 -0.71 8.32
N VAL A 105 4.53 -0.30 8.99
CA VAL A 105 3.19 -0.16 8.40
C VAL A 105 2.97 1.28 7.97
N ILE A 106 2.91 1.53 6.65
CA ILE A 106 2.86 2.89 6.10
C ILE A 106 1.58 3.65 6.48
N ASP A 107 0.43 2.98 6.53
CA ASP A 107 -0.86 3.59 6.88
C ASP A 107 -0.96 4.01 8.36
N SER A 108 0.03 3.61 9.15
CA SER A 108 0.19 4.02 10.56
C SER A 108 0.99 5.32 10.74
N PHE A 109 1.43 5.96 9.65
CA PHE A 109 2.23 7.19 9.71
C PHE A 109 1.44 8.42 9.28
N TYR A 110 1.81 9.54 9.90
CA TYR A 110 1.50 10.90 9.46
C TYR A 110 2.79 11.69 9.36
N GLU A 111 2.97 12.47 8.31
CA GLU A 111 4.17 13.27 8.09
C GLU A 111 3.81 14.64 7.49
N ASP A 112 4.21 15.71 8.17
CA ASP A 112 4.22 17.06 7.63
C ASP A 112 5.62 17.68 7.66
N ALA A 113 5.73 19.01 7.49
CA ALA A 113 7.03 19.70 7.51
C ALA A 113 7.70 19.64 8.87
N ASP A 114 6.93 19.64 9.96
CA ASP A 114 7.40 19.81 11.32
C ASP A 114 7.43 18.48 12.10
N PHE A 115 6.51 17.55 11.81
CA PHE A 115 6.28 16.33 12.58
C PHE A 115 6.28 15.06 11.73
N LEU A 116 6.73 13.97 12.35
CA LEU A 116 6.48 12.61 11.92
C LEU A 116 5.81 11.88 13.09
N ALA A 117 4.55 11.46 12.90
CA ALA A 117 3.80 10.72 13.89
C ALA A 117 3.53 9.28 13.43
N TYR A 118 3.35 8.40 14.40
CA TYR A 118 3.07 7.00 14.20
C TYR A 118 2.04 6.52 15.23
N ALA A 119 1.06 5.75 14.77
CA ALA A 119 0.15 5.02 15.65
C ALA A 119 -0.18 3.68 15.02
N SER A 120 0.33 2.60 15.59
CA SER A 120 -0.01 1.24 15.19
C SER A 120 -0.69 0.50 16.32
N LEU A 121 -1.16 -0.70 16.03
CA LEU A 121 -1.80 -1.58 16.99
C LEU A 121 -0.89 -2.75 17.34
N ASN A 122 -0.70 -2.94 18.63
CA ASN A 122 -0.13 -4.16 19.18
C ASN A 122 -1.26 -5.03 19.72
N ASN A 123 -1.60 -6.09 18.99
CA ASN A 123 -2.68 -7.00 19.31
C ASN A 123 -2.13 -8.27 19.97
N GLU A 124 -2.51 -8.51 21.22
CA GLU A 124 -2.19 -9.74 21.93
C GLU A 124 -3.50 -10.48 22.23
N TYR A 125 -3.52 -11.79 21.99
CA TYR A 125 -4.68 -12.61 22.32
C TYR A 125 -4.49 -13.30 23.66
N THR A 126 -5.47 -13.15 24.53
CA THR A 126 -5.51 -13.86 25.80
C THR A 126 -5.71 -15.35 25.57
N LYS A 127 -5.44 -16.19 26.59
CA LYS A 127 -5.71 -17.63 26.53
C LYS A 127 -7.20 -17.96 26.30
N SER A 128 -8.10 -17.02 26.58
CA SER A 128 -9.53 -17.14 26.32
C SER A 128 -9.93 -16.66 24.92
N GLY A 129 -8.98 -16.29 24.07
CA GLY A 129 -9.23 -15.79 22.70
C GLY A 129 -9.67 -14.33 22.63
N LYS A 130 -9.75 -13.62 23.74
CA LYS A 130 -10.07 -12.20 23.72
C LYS A 130 -8.85 -11.38 23.32
N MET A 131 -9.09 -10.38 22.48
CA MET A 131 -8.06 -9.43 22.07
C MET A 131 -7.74 -8.46 23.21
N ASN A 132 -6.46 -8.22 23.42
CA ASN A 132 -5.91 -7.16 24.24
C ASN A 132 -5.10 -6.26 23.30
N ALA A 133 -5.61 -5.09 22.96
CA ALA A 133 -5.01 -4.18 21.99
C ALA A 133 -4.51 -2.92 22.64
N GLU A 134 -3.30 -2.50 22.25
CA GLU A 134 -2.71 -1.22 22.63
C GLU A 134 -2.31 -0.45 21.39
N PHE A 135 -2.55 0.85 21.37
CA PHE A 135 -1.89 1.74 20.43
C PHE A 135 -0.42 1.91 20.85
N ASP A 136 0.51 1.65 19.92
CA ASP A 136 1.90 2.04 20.02
C ASP A 136 2.05 3.39 19.31
N VAL A 137 2.20 4.46 20.08
CA VAL A 137 2.19 5.84 19.60
C VAL A 137 3.57 6.43 19.70
N ALA A 138 4.02 7.08 18.63
CA ALA A 138 5.26 7.85 18.63
C ALA A 138 5.09 9.17 17.86
N LEU A 139 5.80 10.20 18.29
CA LEU A 139 5.89 11.51 17.67
C LEU A 139 7.35 11.94 17.63
N LEU A 140 7.81 12.37 16.47
CA LEU A 140 9.09 13.03 16.27
C LEU A 140 8.84 14.49 15.88
N ASP A 141 9.38 15.44 16.66
CA ASP A 141 9.57 16.81 16.23
C ASP A 141 10.82 16.87 15.35
N LYS A 142 10.65 17.15 14.06
CA LYS A 142 11.76 17.12 13.10
C LYS A 142 12.75 18.27 13.28
N LYS A 143 12.32 19.36 13.93
CA LYS A 143 13.15 20.54 14.13
C LYS A 143 14.13 20.35 15.29
N ASP A 144 13.63 19.81 16.38
CA ASP A 144 14.41 19.64 17.60
C ASP A 144 14.93 18.22 17.76
N GLU A 145 14.56 17.29 16.85
CA GLU A 145 14.86 15.87 16.88
C GLU A 145 14.36 15.16 18.16
N ASP A 146 13.35 15.75 18.82
CA ASP A 146 12.76 15.22 20.04
C ASP A 146 11.74 14.11 19.70
N GLU A 147 11.97 12.93 20.30
CA GLU A 147 11.09 11.78 20.13
C GLU A 147 10.31 11.51 21.44
N THR A 148 8.98 11.41 21.30
CA THR A 148 8.09 10.93 22.36
C THR A 148 7.44 9.63 21.91
N SER A 149 7.46 8.59 22.75
CA SER A 149 6.74 7.34 22.50
C SER A 149 6.05 6.83 23.77
N PHE A 150 4.90 6.18 23.59
CA PHE A 150 4.12 5.57 24.67
C PHE A 150 3.14 4.55 24.13
N ARG A 151 2.63 3.69 25.02
CA ARG A 151 1.55 2.74 24.73
C ARG A 151 0.31 3.12 25.51
N ILE A 152 -0.84 2.85 24.91
CA ILE A 152 -2.13 3.18 25.49
C ILE A 152 -3.17 2.13 25.06
N ALA A 153 -3.94 1.63 26.02
CA ALA A 153 -4.96 0.63 25.75
C ALA A 153 -6.05 1.18 24.82
N VAL A 154 -6.45 0.35 23.85
CA VAL A 154 -7.62 0.64 23.01
C VAL A 154 -8.88 0.53 23.89
N PRO A 155 -9.77 1.54 23.91
CA PRO A 155 -11.05 1.43 24.60
C PRO A 155 -11.85 0.24 24.10
N ASP A 156 -12.58 -0.41 25.02
CA ASP A 156 -13.47 -1.54 24.72
C ASP A 156 -12.83 -2.70 23.89
N GLN A 157 -11.52 -2.79 23.91
CA GLN A 157 -10.74 -3.76 23.13
C GLN A 157 -11.24 -5.21 23.23
N GLY A 158 -11.80 -5.60 24.39
CA GLY A 158 -12.28 -6.97 24.64
C GLY A 158 -13.52 -7.37 23.82
N ARG A 159 -14.12 -6.44 23.06
CA ARG A 159 -15.24 -6.72 22.14
C ARG A 159 -14.79 -6.92 20.68
N PHE A 160 -13.51 -6.69 20.37
CA PHE A 160 -12.99 -6.83 19.01
C PHE A 160 -12.28 -8.17 18.83
N MET A 161 -12.46 -8.78 17.65
CA MET A 161 -11.70 -9.93 17.19
C MET A 161 -10.45 -9.49 16.44
N ASN A 162 -10.54 -8.37 15.71
CA ASN A 162 -9.44 -7.78 14.95
C ASN A 162 -9.64 -6.26 14.93
N THR A 163 -8.53 -5.53 14.85
CA THR A 163 -8.51 -4.08 14.68
C THR A 163 -7.32 -3.73 13.78
N GLU A 164 -7.57 -2.92 12.78
CA GLU A 164 -6.59 -2.48 11.78
C GLU A 164 -6.59 -0.95 11.70
N VAL A 165 -5.40 -0.33 11.68
CA VAL A 165 -5.26 1.12 11.47
C VAL A 165 -5.39 1.40 9.98
N TRP A 166 -6.24 2.35 9.63
CA TRP A 166 -6.48 2.79 8.27
C TRP A 166 -5.88 4.13 7.94
N ASP A 167 -5.83 5.03 8.94
CA ASP A 167 -5.27 6.36 8.72
C ASP A 167 -4.88 7.00 10.06
N VAL A 168 -3.86 7.84 10.01
CA VAL A 168 -3.34 8.60 11.14
C VAL A 168 -3.18 10.06 10.73
N GLN A 169 -3.84 10.97 11.45
CA GLN A 169 -3.77 12.40 11.19
C GLN A 169 -3.45 13.18 12.46
N LEU A 170 -2.59 14.20 12.36
CA LEU A 170 -2.29 15.13 13.45
C LEU A 170 -3.13 16.40 13.30
N ILE A 171 -4.20 16.52 14.08
CA ILE A 171 -5.17 17.61 14.01
C ILE A 171 -5.18 18.36 15.34
N HIS A 172 -4.90 19.66 15.32
CA HIS A 172 -4.90 20.50 16.51
C HIS A 172 -4.09 19.91 17.69
N SER A 173 -2.88 19.41 17.40
CA SER A 173 -1.98 18.77 18.38
C SER A 173 -2.55 17.50 19.04
N LYS A 174 -3.56 16.88 18.44
CA LYS A 174 -4.10 15.56 18.80
C LYS A 174 -3.94 14.60 17.65
N LEU A 175 -3.62 13.36 17.97
CA LEU A 175 -3.55 12.32 16.95
C LEU A 175 -4.93 11.70 16.79
N GLN A 176 -5.44 11.74 15.57
CA GLN A 176 -6.65 11.05 15.17
C GLN A 176 -6.27 9.76 14.47
N VAL A 177 -6.76 8.64 14.96
CA VAL A 177 -6.48 7.30 14.44
C VAL A 177 -7.78 6.68 13.98
N LEU A 178 -7.90 6.45 12.69
CA LEU A 178 -9.02 5.76 12.10
C LEU A 178 -8.72 4.27 12.03
N THR A 179 -9.66 3.45 12.50
CA THR A 179 -9.50 1.99 12.49
C THR A 179 -10.72 1.31 11.91
N MET A 180 -10.51 0.12 11.35
CA MET A 180 -11.55 -0.85 11.06
C MET A 180 -11.48 -1.98 12.10
N ASN A 181 -12.61 -2.30 12.69
CA ASN A 181 -12.71 -3.27 13.77
C ASN A 181 -13.70 -4.37 13.42
N ASP A 182 -13.28 -5.63 13.55
CA ASP A 182 -14.17 -6.78 13.53
C ASP A 182 -14.67 -7.03 14.95
N VAL A 183 -15.97 -6.97 15.16
CA VAL A 183 -16.59 -7.14 16.50
C VAL A 183 -16.83 -8.61 16.77
N ASP A 184 -16.43 -9.07 17.95
CA ASP A 184 -16.75 -10.42 18.42
C ASP A 184 -18.28 -10.55 18.60
N SER A 185 -18.87 -11.52 17.91
CA SER A 185 -20.28 -11.84 18.05
C SER A 185 -20.44 -13.31 18.45
N ASN A 186 -21.23 -13.55 19.47
CA ASN A 186 -21.51 -14.91 19.97
C ASN A 186 -22.52 -15.67 19.09
N ASP A 187 -23.03 -15.06 18.02
CA ASP A 187 -24.04 -15.58 17.11
C ASP A 187 -23.49 -15.72 15.68
N ASP A 188 -24.29 -16.26 14.76
CA ASP A 188 -23.98 -16.33 13.31
C ASP A 188 -23.88 -14.94 12.65
N LYS A 189 -23.99 -13.88 13.42
CA LYS A 189 -23.85 -12.49 12.97
C LYS A 189 -22.43 -12.02 13.12
N GLN A 190 -21.96 -11.28 12.13
CA GLN A 190 -20.69 -10.57 12.16
C GLN A 190 -20.96 -9.06 12.11
N THR A 191 -20.15 -8.28 12.79
CA THR A 191 -20.27 -6.83 12.76
C THR A 191 -18.89 -6.24 12.48
N LYS A 192 -18.84 -5.30 11.54
CA LYS A 192 -17.66 -4.50 11.26
C LYS A 192 -17.94 -3.04 11.60
N GLU A 193 -16.97 -2.39 12.21
CA GLU A 193 -17.10 -1.00 12.65
C GLU A 193 -15.91 -0.18 12.21
N VAL A 194 -16.17 1.07 11.81
CA VAL A 194 -15.12 2.08 11.62
C VAL A 194 -15.10 2.99 12.82
N HIS A 195 -13.99 3.06 13.53
CA HIS A 195 -13.81 3.89 14.71
C HIS A 195 -12.82 5.02 14.45
N LEU A 196 -13.07 6.16 15.07
CA LEU A 196 -12.14 7.26 15.15
C LEU A 196 -11.73 7.47 16.61
N TYR A 197 -10.49 7.19 16.92
CA TYR A 197 -9.88 7.48 18.22
C TYR A 197 -9.16 8.82 18.18
N THR A 198 -9.36 9.64 19.19
CA THR A 198 -8.61 10.88 19.38
C THR A 198 -7.68 10.72 20.56
N ILE A 199 -6.38 10.82 20.35
CA ILE A 199 -5.34 10.65 21.35
C ILE A 199 -4.75 12.03 21.67
N ASP A 200 -4.78 12.40 22.94
CA ASP A 200 -4.10 13.60 23.47
C ASP A 200 -2.63 13.23 23.75
N LEU A 201 -1.72 13.76 22.92
CA LEU A 201 -0.30 13.44 23.00
C LEU A 201 0.36 13.94 24.27
N ALA A 202 -0.11 15.07 24.82
CA ALA A 202 0.43 15.64 26.06
C ALA A 202 0.00 14.85 27.30
N LYS A 203 -1.25 14.39 27.32
CA LYS A 203 -1.80 13.58 28.41
C LYS A 203 -1.51 12.11 28.28
N LYS A 204 -1.15 11.66 27.07
CA LYS A 204 -0.93 10.25 26.71
C LYS A 204 -2.15 9.38 27.00
N GLU A 205 -3.33 9.84 26.57
CA GLU A 205 -4.60 9.16 26.78
C GLU A 205 -5.52 9.24 25.54
N VAL A 206 -6.40 8.26 25.36
CA VAL A 206 -7.50 8.35 24.40
C VAL A 206 -8.58 9.24 25.05
N VAL A 207 -8.83 10.40 24.44
CA VAL A 207 -9.81 11.38 24.94
C VAL A 207 -11.16 11.24 24.27
N SER A 208 -11.23 10.52 23.14
CA SER A 208 -12.48 10.22 22.43
C SER A 208 -12.35 8.92 21.66
N ASP A 209 -13.40 8.11 21.71
CA ASP A 209 -13.67 6.96 20.85
C ASP A 209 -15.05 7.15 20.23
N ARG A 210 -15.12 7.14 18.91
CA ARG A 210 -16.36 7.39 18.18
C ARG A 210 -16.53 6.40 17.05
N THR A 211 -17.60 5.60 17.11
CA THR A 211 -18.01 4.74 16.01
C THR A 211 -18.60 5.61 14.88
N LEU A 212 -17.94 5.64 13.73
CA LEU A 212 -18.40 6.37 12.55
C LEU A 212 -19.44 5.55 11.77
N VAL A 213 -19.19 4.25 11.63
CA VAL A 213 -20.04 3.30 10.92
C VAL A 213 -20.05 1.98 11.66
N SER A 214 -21.22 1.32 11.68
CA SER A 214 -21.38 -0.05 12.16
C SER A 214 -22.28 -0.81 11.19
N GLU A 215 -21.83 -1.94 10.67
CA GLU A 215 -22.57 -2.78 9.73
C GLU A 215 -22.57 -4.23 10.20
N THR A 216 -23.78 -4.75 10.39
CA THR A 216 -24.00 -6.15 10.82
C THR A 216 -24.55 -6.98 9.68
N PHE A 217 -24.05 -8.18 9.52
CA PHE A 217 -24.44 -9.12 8.47
C PHE A 217 -24.47 -10.55 9.02
N THR A 218 -25.14 -11.42 8.28
CA THR A 218 -25.27 -12.85 8.63
C THR A 218 -24.85 -13.68 7.45
N TYR A 219 -24.02 -14.68 7.65
CA TYR A 219 -23.62 -15.60 6.57
C TYR A 219 -24.85 -16.16 5.85
N PRO A 220 -24.87 -16.29 4.49
CA PRO A 220 -23.75 -16.10 3.58
C PRO A 220 -23.50 -14.66 3.09
N ASP A 221 -24.31 -13.69 3.51
CA ASP A 221 -24.04 -12.30 3.19
C ASP A 221 -22.72 -11.85 3.82
N GLN A 222 -22.04 -10.93 3.16
CA GLN A 222 -20.79 -10.33 3.61
C GLN A 222 -20.85 -8.81 3.48
N VAL A 223 -20.05 -8.13 4.27
CA VAL A 223 -19.83 -6.69 4.14
C VAL A 223 -18.32 -6.46 4.04
N GLU A 224 -17.94 -5.78 2.98
CA GLU A 224 -16.57 -5.34 2.79
C GLU A 224 -16.46 -3.84 3.02
N PHE A 225 -15.39 -3.46 3.69
CA PHE A 225 -14.96 -2.08 3.84
C PHE A 225 -13.65 -1.94 3.08
N ASN A 226 -13.52 -0.93 2.23
CA ASN A 226 -12.31 -0.68 1.45
C ASN A 226 -11.98 0.81 1.47
N ILE A 227 -10.69 1.12 1.44
CA ILE A 227 -10.18 2.48 1.29
C ILE A 227 -9.60 2.61 -0.12
N PRO A 228 -9.99 3.61 -0.92
CA PRO A 228 -9.25 3.96 -2.12
C PRO A 228 -7.79 4.24 -1.80
N VAL A 229 -6.89 3.83 -2.67
CA VAL A 229 -5.46 4.07 -2.48
C VAL A 229 -5.21 5.58 -2.44
N ASP A 230 -4.69 6.08 -1.32
CA ASP A 230 -4.20 7.44 -1.26
C ASP A 230 -2.91 7.56 -2.06
N ILE A 231 -2.87 8.51 -3.00
CA ILE A 231 -1.67 8.78 -3.80
C ILE A 231 -0.56 9.45 -3.00
N SER A 232 -0.88 9.94 -1.81
CA SER A 232 0.06 10.57 -0.88
C SER A 232 -0.18 10.10 0.57
N PRO A 233 -0.15 8.78 0.85
CA PRO A 233 -0.36 8.27 2.20
C PRO A 233 0.72 8.82 3.13
N SER A 234 0.40 8.95 4.39
CA SER A 234 1.18 9.62 5.44
C SER A 234 1.25 11.14 5.36
N GLN A 235 0.79 11.80 4.30
CA GLN A 235 0.74 13.26 4.25
C GLN A 235 -0.52 13.82 4.93
N PRO A 236 -0.49 15.11 5.36
CA PRO A 236 -1.68 15.76 5.92
C PRO A 236 -2.87 15.64 4.97
N ASN A 237 -3.94 15.05 5.44
CA ASN A 237 -5.18 14.91 4.70
C ASN A 237 -6.35 15.33 5.56
N ASN A 238 -7.17 16.26 5.07
CA ASN A 238 -8.37 16.70 5.79
C ASN A 238 -9.54 15.75 5.63
N MET A 239 -9.44 14.77 4.74
CA MET A 239 -10.54 13.88 4.40
C MET A 239 -10.05 12.49 4.09
N ILE A 240 -10.74 11.48 4.60
CA ILE A 240 -10.59 10.10 4.15
C ILE A 240 -11.84 9.62 3.45
N LEU A 241 -11.65 8.84 2.39
CA LEU A 241 -12.71 8.13 1.67
C LEU A 241 -12.67 6.66 2.06
N PHE A 242 -13.83 6.06 2.22
CA PHE A 242 -13.96 4.61 2.32
C PHE A 242 -15.29 4.13 1.74
N SER A 243 -15.31 2.91 1.26
CA SER A 243 -16.50 2.30 0.69
C SER A 243 -17.00 1.15 1.55
N ILE A 244 -18.31 0.95 1.49
CA ILE A 244 -19.00 -0.19 2.10
C ILE A 244 -19.71 -0.93 0.98
N ILE A 245 -19.39 -2.21 0.82
CA ILE A 245 -19.98 -3.09 -0.18
C ILE A 245 -20.70 -4.20 0.54
N LYS A 246 -22.00 -4.36 0.27
CA LYS A 246 -22.88 -5.33 0.96
C LYS A 246 -23.34 -6.44 0.03
N GLY A 247 -23.56 -7.61 0.61
CA GLY A 247 -24.21 -8.73 -0.06
C GLY A 247 -23.31 -9.46 -1.03
N VAL A 248 -22.03 -9.44 -0.79
CA VAL A 248 -21.05 -10.24 -1.54
C VAL A 248 -21.26 -11.70 -1.15
N THR A 249 -21.90 -12.47 -2.02
CA THR A 249 -22.02 -13.91 -1.86
C THR A 249 -20.97 -14.60 -2.70
N HIS A 250 -20.13 -15.42 -2.09
CA HIS A 250 -19.27 -16.35 -2.81
C HIS A 250 -20.13 -17.55 -3.25
N GLU A 251 -20.60 -17.58 -4.49
CA GLU A 251 -21.12 -18.80 -5.08
C GLU A 251 -19.92 -19.71 -5.41
N GLU A 252 -19.92 -20.94 -4.93
CA GLU A 252 -18.88 -21.93 -5.21
C GLU A 252 -18.71 -22.07 -6.73
N GLY A 253 -17.58 -21.58 -7.24
CA GLY A 253 -17.16 -21.74 -8.64
C GLY A 253 -17.30 -20.51 -9.54
N ASP A 254 -17.92 -19.43 -9.10
CA ASP A 254 -18.01 -18.19 -9.88
C ASP A 254 -17.32 -17.05 -9.12
N TYR A 255 -16.20 -16.55 -9.64
CA TYR A 255 -15.42 -15.47 -9.04
C TYR A 255 -16.02 -14.07 -9.32
N GLU A 256 -17.19 -13.98 -9.92
CA GLU A 256 -17.89 -12.71 -10.13
C GLU A 256 -18.80 -12.41 -8.92
N GLU A 257 -18.24 -11.67 -7.98
CA GLU A 257 -18.99 -11.11 -6.86
C GLU A 257 -19.99 -10.06 -7.38
N LYS A 258 -21.29 -10.31 -7.13
CA LYS A 258 -22.36 -9.36 -7.46
C LYS A 258 -22.84 -8.65 -6.19
N PRO A 259 -22.33 -7.45 -5.91
CA PRO A 259 -22.76 -6.70 -4.74
C PRO A 259 -24.22 -6.29 -4.86
N LYS A 260 -24.96 -6.39 -3.76
CA LYS A 260 -26.36 -5.96 -3.65
C LYS A 260 -26.49 -4.45 -3.42
N ASP A 261 -25.56 -3.86 -2.68
CA ASP A 261 -25.50 -2.42 -2.41
C ASP A 261 -24.07 -1.96 -2.15
N SER A 262 -23.79 -0.71 -2.49
CA SER A 262 -22.51 -0.07 -2.21
C SER A 262 -22.70 1.40 -1.84
N LYS A 263 -21.84 1.89 -0.94
CA LYS A 263 -21.79 3.28 -0.53
C LYS A 263 -20.36 3.75 -0.53
N LEU A 264 -20.12 4.97 -1.04
CA LEU A 264 -18.87 5.70 -0.86
C LEU A 264 -19.11 6.77 0.20
N LEU A 265 -18.28 6.81 1.21
CA LEU A 265 -18.36 7.72 2.34
C LEU A 265 -17.11 8.59 2.37
N SER A 266 -17.26 9.85 2.76
CA SER A 266 -16.15 10.73 3.09
C SER A 266 -16.27 11.18 4.54
N TYR A 267 -15.17 11.11 5.28
CA TYR A 267 -15.06 11.68 6.60
C TYR A 267 -14.10 12.88 6.56
N GLN A 268 -14.58 14.04 7.04
CA GLN A 268 -13.81 15.28 7.12
C GLN A 268 -13.25 15.42 8.53
N TYR A 269 -11.94 15.45 8.69
CA TYR A 269 -11.28 15.49 10.01
C TYR A 269 -11.46 16.83 10.74
N ASP A 270 -11.43 17.95 10.03
CA ASP A 270 -11.55 19.30 10.61
C ASP A 270 -12.96 19.63 11.09
N THR A 271 -13.97 19.16 10.37
CA THR A 271 -15.39 19.38 10.70
C THR A 271 -16.05 18.21 11.39
N GLU A 272 -15.34 17.11 11.52
CA GLU A 272 -15.80 15.83 12.09
C GLU A 272 -17.09 15.30 11.44
N LYS A 273 -17.26 15.55 10.13
CA LYS A 273 -18.48 15.23 9.42
C LYS A 273 -18.29 14.00 8.52
N LEU A 274 -19.16 13.01 8.74
CA LEU A 274 -19.33 11.87 7.83
C LEU A 274 -20.41 12.18 6.80
N THR A 275 -20.11 12.00 5.52
CA THR A 275 -21.01 12.30 4.40
C THR A 275 -21.03 11.14 3.41
N THR A 276 -22.20 10.77 2.90
CA THR A 276 -22.32 9.83 1.78
C THR A 276 -22.20 10.57 0.47
N ILE A 277 -21.31 10.14 -0.40
CA ILE A 277 -21.12 10.67 -1.75
C ILE A 277 -22.21 10.09 -2.66
N LYS A 278 -23.26 10.87 -2.93
CA LYS A 278 -24.46 10.40 -3.65
C LYS A 278 -24.26 10.24 -5.14
N GLY A 279 -23.44 11.10 -5.74
CA GLY A 279 -23.13 11.08 -7.16
C GLY A 279 -22.43 9.80 -7.61
N ALA A 280 -21.69 9.13 -6.71
CA ALA A 280 -20.99 7.90 -7.00
C ALA A 280 -21.92 6.77 -7.51
N LYS A 281 -23.16 6.68 -7.04
CA LYS A 281 -24.15 5.72 -7.55
C LYS A 281 -24.69 6.10 -8.95
N LYS A 282 -24.81 7.39 -9.24
CA LYS A 282 -25.47 7.92 -10.43
C LYS A 282 -24.61 7.77 -11.68
N GLU A 283 -23.30 7.89 -11.51
CA GLU A 283 -22.30 7.89 -12.59
C GLU A 283 -21.72 6.49 -12.88
N SER A 284 -22.35 5.43 -12.39
CA SER A 284 -21.82 4.05 -12.54
C SER A 284 -20.34 3.95 -12.15
N LEU A 285 -19.97 4.64 -11.08
CA LEU A 285 -18.70 4.40 -10.41
C LEU A 285 -18.76 2.94 -9.95
N ASN A 286 -18.27 2.06 -10.78
CA ASN A 286 -18.28 0.63 -10.55
C ASN A 286 -17.65 0.34 -9.20
N LEU A 287 -18.07 -0.75 -8.60
CA LEU A 287 -17.51 -1.28 -7.35
C LEU A 287 -16.00 -1.44 -7.38
N ASP A 288 -15.43 -1.67 -8.56
CA ASP A 288 -13.99 -1.71 -8.77
C ASP A 288 -13.30 -0.40 -8.37
N ILE A 289 -13.99 0.74 -8.52
CA ILE A 289 -13.49 2.05 -8.08
C ILE A 289 -13.39 2.15 -6.56
N ALA A 290 -14.39 1.60 -5.88
CA ALA A 290 -14.39 1.58 -4.42
C ALA A 290 -13.27 0.69 -3.83
N ARG A 291 -12.83 -0.33 -4.59
CA ARG A 291 -11.74 -1.25 -4.20
C ARG A 291 -10.37 -0.81 -4.69
N SER A 292 -10.28 -0.19 -5.84
CA SER A 292 -9.02 0.13 -6.54
C SER A 292 -8.92 1.58 -7.02
N GLY A 293 -9.77 2.48 -6.52
CA GLY A 293 -9.68 3.91 -6.83
C GLY A 293 -8.49 4.57 -6.14
N TYR A 294 -8.08 5.70 -6.71
CA TYR A 294 -7.01 6.54 -6.18
C TYR A 294 -7.60 7.90 -5.81
N THR A 295 -7.12 8.53 -4.76
CA THR A 295 -7.60 9.86 -4.34
C THR A 295 -6.45 10.83 -4.07
N ASP A 296 -6.69 12.11 -4.39
CA ASP A 296 -5.82 13.22 -4.00
C ASP A 296 -6.50 14.13 -2.95
N GLY A 297 -7.55 13.64 -2.29
CA GLY A 297 -8.35 14.37 -1.32
C GLY A 297 -9.38 15.34 -1.96
N LYS A 298 -9.31 15.60 -3.27
CA LYS A 298 -10.25 16.43 -4.03
C LYS A 298 -10.98 15.64 -5.11
N ASN A 299 -10.29 14.75 -5.76
CA ASN A 299 -10.79 13.90 -6.82
C ASN A 299 -10.64 12.42 -6.45
N LEU A 300 -11.55 11.62 -6.94
CA LEU A 300 -11.42 10.18 -7.01
C LEU A 300 -11.10 9.78 -8.45
N TYR A 301 -10.05 9.03 -8.62
CA TYR A 301 -9.58 8.54 -9.91
C TYR A 301 -9.83 7.04 -10.00
N ALA A 302 -10.40 6.63 -11.11
CA ALA A 302 -10.70 5.23 -11.36
C ALA A 302 -10.08 4.78 -12.66
N ILE A 303 -9.47 3.61 -12.64
CA ILE A 303 -9.03 2.93 -13.84
C ILE A 303 -10.05 1.86 -14.20
N ASP A 304 -10.44 1.86 -15.45
CA ASP A 304 -11.43 0.96 -16.01
C ASP A 304 -10.91 0.44 -17.36
N GLY A 305 -11.27 -0.78 -17.71
CA GLY A 305 -10.93 -1.40 -19.00
C GLY A 305 -12.16 -1.51 -19.87
N THR A 306 -12.37 -0.54 -20.77
CA THR A 306 -13.51 -0.51 -21.66
C THR A 306 -13.04 -0.57 -23.12
N SER A 307 -13.76 -1.29 -23.98
CA SER A 307 -13.46 -1.33 -25.43
C SER A 307 -12.04 -1.77 -25.80
N GLY A 308 -11.38 -2.55 -24.93
CA GLY A 308 -10.02 -3.04 -25.15
C GLY A 308 -8.91 -2.02 -24.83
N LYS A 309 -9.24 -0.92 -24.19
CA LYS A 309 -8.29 0.08 -23.72
C LYS A 309 -8.53 0.46 -22.27
N TYR A 310 -7.51 1.02 -21.63
CA TYR A 310 -7.64 1.60 -20.28
C TYR A 310 -8.27 2.98 -20.37
N HIS A 311 -9.15 3.28 -19.41
CA HIS A 311 -9.75 4.58 -19.20
C HIS A 311 -9.42 5.08 -17.81
N LEU A 312 -9.05 6.36 -17.69
CA LEU A 312 -8.95 7.06 -16.42
C LEU A 312 -10.16 7.97 -16.26
N LYS A 313 -11.02 7.62 -15.31
CA LYS A 313 -12.18 8.42 -14.92
C LYS A 313 -11.82 9.31 -13.75
N THR A 314 -12.17 10.58 -13.81
CA THR A 314 -11.98 11.54 -12.72
C THR A 314 -13.33 11.98 -12.19
N PHE A 315 -13.57 11.75 -10.93
CA PHE A 315 -14.77 12.17 -10.21
C PHE A 315 -14.41 13.25 -9.20
N ASP A 316 -15.00 14.43 -9.33
CA ASP A 316 -14.81 15.55 -8.40
C ASP A 316 -15.71 15.35 -7.18
N LEU A 317 -15.09 15.27 -5.99
CA LEU A 317 -15.77 14.97 -4.74
C LEU A 317 -16.65 16.12 -4.25
N SER A 318 -16.36 17.36 -4.66
CA SER A 318 -17.12 18.54 -4.23
C SER A 318 -18.42 18.74 -5.02
N SER A 319 -18.37 18.51 -6.31
CA SER A 319 -19.52 18.57 -7.21
C SER A 319 -20.29 17.24 -7.30
N GLU A 320 -19.72 16.17 -6.75
CA GLU A 320 -20.23 14.79 -6.84
C GLU A 320 -20.52 14.36 -8.29
N ALA A 321 -19.64 14.72 -9.23
CA ALA A 321 -19.81 14.46 -10.64
C ALA A 321 -18.56 13.93 -11.34
N LEU A 322 -18.77 13.09 -12.36
CA LEU A 322 -17.71 12.68 -13.30
C LEU A 322 -17.31 13.92 -14.12
N THR A 323 -16.06 14.34 -13.99
CA THR A 323 -15.53 15.54 -14.68
C THR A 323 -14.67 15.19 -15.87
N ASN A 324 -14.15 13.97 -15.94
CA ASN A 324 -13.33 13.52 -17.06
C ASN A 324 -13.43 11.99 -17.22
N ASP A 325 -13.42 11.53 -18.47
CA ASP A 325 -13.26 10.13 -18.86
C ASP A 325 -12.26 10.10 -20.02
N MET A 326 -11.06 9.63 -19.74
CA MET A 326 -9.91 9.75 -20.62
C MET A 326 -9.45 8.36 -21.05
N GLU A 327 -9.46 8.11 -22.35
CA GLU A 327 -8.82 6.92 -22.91
C GLU A 327 -7.30 7.04 -22.80
N LEU A 328 -6.65 6.02 -22.25
CA LEU A 328 -5.20 5.89 -22.18
C LEU A 328 -4.71 5.05 -23.39
N ASP A 329 -3.62 5.48 -24.02
CA ASP A 329 -3.05 4.74 -25.18
C ASP A 329 -2.30 3.46 -24.76
N LEU A 330 -3.02 2.59 -24.07
CA LEU A 330 -2.57 1.25 -23.67
C LEU A 330 -3.70 0.24 -23.89
N ALA A 331 -3.33 -0.94 -24.41
CA ALA A 331 -4.27 -2.04 -24.56
C ALA A 331 -4.67 -2.59 -23.18
N PHE A 332 -5.97 -2.74 -22.95
CA PHE A 332 -6.48 -3.36 -21.73
C PHE A 332 -6.36 -4.89 -21.81
N ASN A 333 -5.83 -5.47 -20.75
CA ASN A 333 -5.87 -6.90 -20.52
C ASN A 333 -6.34 -7.15 -19.06
N LYS A 334 -7.41 -7.91 -18.88
CA LYS A 334 -8.02 -8.21 -17.57
C LYS A 334 -7.04 -8.90 -16.58
N ARG A 335 -5.97 -9.52 -17.12
CA ARG A 335 -4.96 -10.21 -16.31
C ARG A 335 -3.82 -9.32 -15.86
N ASP A 336 -3.75 -8.11 -16.37
CA ASP A 336 -2.67 -7.19 -16.01
C ASP A 336 -2.90 -6.60 -14.63
N GLU A 337 -1.80 -6.36 -13.93
CA GLU A 337 -1.74 -5.54 -12.74
C GLU A 337 -1.36 -4.11 -13.15
N ASN A 338 -1.95 -3.13 -12.51
CA ASN A 338 -1.68 -1.74 -12.84
C ASN A 338 -1.39 -0.90 -11.59
N PHE A 339 -0.53 0.09 -11.76
CA PHE A 339 -0.17 1.06 -10.73
C PHE A 339 -0.31 2.46 -11.31
N VAL A 340 -0.88 3.35 -10.52
CA VAL A 340 -1.13 4.74 -10.90
C VAL A 340 -0.47 5.68 -9.92
N ALA A 341 0.17 6.71 -10.45
CA ALA A 341 0.58 7.86 -9.66
C ALA A 341 0.10 9.14 -10.37
N ILE A 342 -0.35 10.11 -9.59
CA ILE A 342 -0.81 11.40 -10.11
C ILE A 342 0.02 12.48 -9.43
N LYS A 343 0.75 13.26 -10.25
CA LYS A 343 1.63 14.32 -9.74
C LYS A 343 1.83 15.41 -10.79
N ASN A 344 1.84 16.65 -10.37
CA ASN A 344 2.14 17.80 -11.21
C ASN A 344 1.30 17.87 -12.50
N GLY A 345 0.00 17.52 -12.42
CA GLY A 345 -0.91 17.53 -13.58
C GLY A 345 -0.66 16.42 -14.60
N ARG A 346 0.05 15.38 -14.21
CA ARG A 346 0.31 14.18 -15.01
C ARG A 346 -0.25 12.94 -14.34
N VAL A 347 -0.69 11.99 -15.16
CA VAL A 347 -0.93 10.61 -14.76
C VAL A 347 0.23 9.76 -15.23
N TYR A 348 0.78 8.97 -14.32
CA TYR A 348 1.78 7.94 -14.56
C TYR A 348 1.07 6.60 -14.40
N PHE A 349 1.09 5.80 -15.44
CA PHE A 349 0.36 4.55 -15.48
C PHE A 349 1.30 3.42 -15.90
N LEU A 350 1.53 2.49 -14.99
CA LEU A 350 2.37 1.33 -15.19
C LEU A 350 1.51 0.07 -15.25
N VAL A 351 1.67 -0.72 -16.29
CA VAL A 351 0.94 -1.97 -16.52
C VAL A 351 1.92 -3.10 -16.71
N GLY A 352 1.69 -4.20 -16.04
CA GLY A 352 2.50 -5.41 -16.18
C GLY A 352 1.71 -6.65 -15.81
N ASN A 353 2.32 -7.80 -16.01
CA ASN A 353 1.67 -9.06 -15.73
C ASN A 353 1.40 -9.23 -14.24
N ARG A 354 0.19 -9.66 -13.92
CA ARG A 354 -0.14 -10.18 -12.61
C ARG A 354 0.60 -11.49 -12.37
N ARG A 355 1.10 -11.66 -11.15
CA ARG A 355 1.67 -12.93 -10.72
C ARG A 355 0.59 -14.02 -10.71
N GLU A 356 0.71 -14.99 -11.62
CA GLU A 356 -0.08 -16.22 -11.58
C GLU A 356 0.76 -17.33 -10.94
N LYS A 357 0.18 -18.08 -9.99
CA LYS A 357 0.88 -19.08 -9.16
C LYS A 357 1.63 -20.17 -9.96
N GLU A 358 1.35 -20.34 -11.25
CA GLU A 358 1.87 -21.47 -12.05
C GLU A 358 2.67 -21.06 -13.29
N THR A 359 2.69 -19.78 -13.66
CA THR A 359 3.39 -19.32 -14.88
C THR A 359 4.34 -18.18 -14.59
N LEU A 360 5.64 -18.44 -14.82
CA LEU A 360 6.64 -17.37 -14.83
C LEU A 360 6.46 -16.56 -16.12
N THR A 361 5.98 -15.31 -15.97
CA THR A 361 5.84 -14.40 -17.11
C THR A 361 7.05 -13.45 -17.16
N ASN A 362 7.50 -13.17 -18.38
CA ASN A 362 8.59 -12.24 -18.67
C ASN A 362 8.15 -11.18 -19.67
N ASP A 363 6.83 -10.96 -19.79
CA ASP A 363 6.34 -9.94 -20.71
C ASP A 363 6.74 -8.55 -20.21
N PRO A 364 7.06 -7.63 -21.12
CA PRO A 364 7.47 -6.28 -20.73
C PRO A 364 6.35 -5.54 -19.98
N ALA A 365 6.68 -4.88 -18.89
CA ALA A 365 5.79 -3.89 -18.31
C ALA A 365 5.79 -2.63 -19.18
N GLN A 366 4.63 -2.00 -19.32
CA GLN A 366 4.44 -0.78 -20.11
C GLN A 366 4.23 0.42 -19.18
N LEU A 367 4.92 1.50 -19.44
CA LEU A 367 4.78 2.77 -18.73
C LEU A 367 4.22 3.82 -19.68
N LEU A 368 3.11 4.44 -19.29
CA LEU A 368 2.52 5.59 -19.95
C LEU A 368 2.56 6.80 -19.01
N ILE A 369 2.97 7.95 -19.54
CA ILE A 369 2.81 9.25 -18.86
C ILE A 369 1.95 10.12 -19.76
N ALA A 370 0.84 10.61 -19.23
CA ALA A 370 -0.07 11.49 -19.97
C ALA A 370 -0.39 12.76 -19.17
N ASP A 371 -0.75 13.81 -19.88
CA ASP A 371 -1.29 15.03 -19.29
C ASP A 371 -2.67 14.74 -18.71
N LEU A 372 -2.84 14.97 -17.41
CA LEU A 372 -4.05 14.61 -16.65
C LEU A 372 -5.31 15.34 -17.15
N LYS A 373 -5.16 16.52 -17.75
CA LYS A 373 -6.28 17.34 -18.22
C LYS A 373 -6.71 16.99 -19.64
N THR A 374 -5.75 16.70 -20.52
CA THR A 374 -5.99 16.56 -21.96
C THR A 374 -5.93 15.11 -22.44
N GLY A 375 -5.38 14.19 -21.64
CA GLY A 375 -5.12 12.80 -22.06
C GLY A 375 -3.96 12.65 -23.03
N LYS A 376 -3.30 13.74 -23.40
CA LYS A 376 -2.21 13.67 -24.37
C LYS A 376 -1.05 12.84 -23.81
N THR A 377 -0.62 11.82 -24.54
CA THR A 377 0.59 11.05 -24.22
C THR A 377 1.82 11.95 -24.26
N LEU A 378 2.57 11.99 -23.16
CA LEU A 378 3.82 12.72 -23.01
C LEU A 378 5.01 11.76 -23.14
N TYR A 379 4.83 10.52 -22.69
CA TYR A 379 5.81 9.46 -22.73
C TYR A 379 5.16 8.09 -22.79
N LYS A 380 5.77 7.17 -23.54
CA LYS A 380 5.43 5.75 -23.56
C LYS A 380 6.73 4.93 -23.62
N GLY A 381 6.83 3.92 -22.78
CA GLY A 381 7.99 3.04 -22.74
C GLY A 381 7.63 1.63 -22.28
N GLU A 382 8.59 0.73 -22.42
CA GLU A 382 8.49 -0.66 -22.00
C GLU A 382 9.74 -1.10 -21.26
N THR A 383 9.59 -2.02 -20.30
CA THR A 383 10.74 -2.64 -19.66
C THR A 383 11.43 -3.61 -20.62
N VAL A 384 12.75 -3.51 -20.68
CA VAL A 384 13.57 -4.41 -21.51
C VAL A 384 14.53 -5.17 -20.61
N ARG A 385 14.50 -6.49 -20.75
CA ARG A 385 15.39 -7.41 -20.06
C ARG A 385 16.75 -7.52 -20.76
N HIS A 386 17.82 -7.39 -19.99
CA HIS A 386 19.18 -7.65 -20.43
C HIS A 386 19.70 -8.91 -19.73
N ALA A 387 19.90 -9.98 -20.48
CA ALA A 387 20.32 -11.26 -19.94
C ALA A 387 21.75 -11.18 -19.40
N ALA A 388 21.97 -11.64 -18.16
CA ALA A 388 23.30 -11.74 -17.58
C ALA A 388 23.97 -13.09 -17.90
N ASP A 389 23.21 -14.19 -17.99
CA ASP A 389 23.76 -15.52 -18.30
C ASP A 389 22.70 -16.43 -18.96
N LYS A 390 23.02 -16.98 -20.14
CA LYS A 390 22.08 -17.78 -20.95
C LYS A 390 21.59 -19.08 -20.28
N LYS A 391 22.27 -19.59 -19.26
CA LYS A 391 21.94 -20.87 -18.64
C LYS A 391 20.80 -20.82 -17.62
N ASN A 392 20.52 -19.65 -17.01
CA ASN A 392 19.50 -19.47 -15.96
C ASN A 392 18.27 -18.71 -16.42
N ASP A 393 18.21 -18.30 -17.66
CA ASP A 393 17.26 -17.32 -18.20
C ASP A 393 15.77 -17.75 -18.15
N GLN A 394 15.51 -19.06 -18.23
CA GLN A 394 14.14 -19.61 -18.34
C GLN A 394 13.41 -19.81 -17.00
N LYS A 395 14.07 -19.51 -15.88
CA LYS A 395 13.53 -19.79 -14.52
C LYS A 395 13.36 -18.54 -13.66
N ILE A 396 13.40 -17.37 -14.26
CA ILE A 396 13.29 -16.09 -13.55
C ILE A 396 12.04 -15.39 -14.01
N GLY A 397 11.07 -15.21 -13.10
CA GLY A 397 9.88 -14.37 -13.31
C GLY A 397 10.19 -12.91 -13.02
N PHE A 398 9.48 -12.01 -13.71
CA PHE A 398 9.55 -10.56 -13.50
C PHE A 398 8.15 -10.04 -13.23
N TYR A 399 7.97 -9.35 -12.10
CA TYR A 399 6.70 -8.77 -11.67
C TYR A 399 6.90 -7.33 -11.22
N ILE A 400 6.00 -6.45 -11.62
CA ILE A 400 5.95 -5.09 -11.07
C ILE A 400 5.26 -5.13 -9.71
N SER A 401 5.70 -4.28 -8.78
CA SER A 401 5.15 -4.21 -7.43
C SER A 401 4.70 -2.81 -7.04
N ASN A 402 5.25 -1.76 -7.63
CA ASN A 402 4.83 -0.38 -7.38
C ASN A 402 5.39 0.60 -8.41
N LEU A 403 4.81 1.81 -8.42
CA LEU A 403 5.24 2.96 -9.23
C LEU A 403 5.45 4.16 -8.31
N GLU A 404 6.68 4.64 -8.23
CA GLU A 404 7.04 5.84 -7.48
C GLU A 404 7.30 7.01 -8.43
N VAL A 405 6.78 8.19 -8.07
CA VAL A 405 7.07 9.45 -8.76
C VAL A 405 7.62 10.44 -7.74
N LYS A 406 8.86 10.88 -7.95
CA LYS A 406 9.58 11.85 -7.09
C LYS A 406 8.98 13.25 -7.16
#